data_fce1be11736c8b5436bf46c54fdce38d
#
_entry.id   fce1be11736c8b5436bf46c54fdce38d
#
_cell.length_a   1.000
_cell.length_b   1.000
_cell.length_c   1.000
_cell.angle_alpha   90.00
_cell.angle_beta   90.00
_cell.angle_gamma   90.00
#
_symmetry.space_group_name_H-M   'P 1'
#
loop_
_entity.id
_entity.type
_entity.pdbx_description
1 polymer ?
#
loop_
_entity_poly.entity_id
_entity_poly.type
_entity_poly.pdbx_seq_one_letter_code
_entity_poly.pdbx_strand_id
1 'polypeptide(L)'
;MPRFTVKYFDARGRAEPTRMLLSLAKVDFADDRFTNEEWAKIKDDKKLFPLGQAPVLIVDGKTIPHSRAMARFVALEYDLCGKTNAEKAHVDVVLETGSEIEQKLRPIFTEQDPEKKVEAVKAFKEGIVRQMKYFVELLKENGGKYFVGQGPTLADAMTFNFLDILTTGKYKVDGLLDPYPELQEYVRHFREESPLKSYFASRPQTDS
;
A
#
# COMPACT_ATOMS: atom_id res chain seq x y z
N MET A 1 22.07 15.27 2.12
CA MET A 1 21.11 14.31 1.54
C MET A 1 20.01 14.09 2.56
N PRO A 2 18.75 13.89 2.19
CA PRO A 2 17.69 13.61 3.15
C PRO A 2 17.98 12.29 3.89
N ARG A 3 17.49 12.19 5.13
CA ARG A 3 17.65 10.99 5.98
C ARG A 3 17.09 9.72 5.33
N PHE A 4 16.00 9.88 4.56
CA PHE A 4 15.26 8.79 3.93
C PHE A 4 15.38 8.86 2.41
N THR A 5 15.64 7.71 1.78
CA THR A 5 15.53 7.55 0.33
C THR A 5 14.69 6.32 0.03
N VAL A 6 13.58 6.50 -0.69
CA VAL A 6 12.74 5.40 -1.20
C VAL A 6 13.20 5.08 -2.61
N LYS A 7 13.71 3.87 -2.85
CA LYS A 7 14.14 3.43 -4.19
C LYS A 7 13.16 2.40 -4.75
N TYR A 8 12.52 2.75 -5.87
CA TYR A 8 11.56 1.88 -6.53
C TYR A 8 11.41 2.24 -8.02
N PHE A 9 10.67 1.43 -8.73
CA PHE A 9 10.22 1.75 -10.09
C PHE A 9 9.41 3.05 -10.12
N ASP A 10 9.30 3.68 -11.30
CA ASP A 10 8.37 4.80 -11.51
C ASP A 10 6.92 4.31 -11.50
N ALA A 11 6.48 3.96 -10.30
CA ALA A 11 5.17 3.38 -10.00
C ALA A 11 4.80 3.67 -8.54
N ARG A 12 3.51 3.65 -8.24
CA ARG A 12 2.97 3.60 -6.86
C ARG A 12 3.39 2.29 -6.21
N GLY A 13 2.83 1.22 -6.69
CA GLY A 13 3.15 -0.16 -6.33
C GLY A 13 3.38 -0.38 -4.85
N ARG A 14 4.38 -1.21 -4.53
CA ARG A 14 4.73 -1.58 -3.15
C ARG A 14 5.48 -0.50 -2.36
N ALA A 15 5.99 0.55 -2.99
CA ALA A 15 6.66 1.64 -2.30
C ALA A 15 5.71 2.72 -1.76
N GLU A 16 4.52 2.81 -2.31
CA GLU A 16 3.58 3.90 -2.03
C GLU A 16 3.18 4.01 -0.56
N PRO A 17 2.91 2.92 0.20
CA PRO A 17 2.62 3.03 1.63
C PRO A 17 3.74 3.73 2.42
N THR A 18 5.01 3.46 2.07
CA THR A 18 6.16 4.13 2.72
C THR A 18 6.19 5.62 2.38
N ARG A 19 5.93 6.01 1.12
CA ARG A 19 5.83 7.41 0.70
C ARG A 19 4.70 8.15 1.42
N MET A 20 3.53 7.52 1.52
CA MET A 20 2.39 8.06 2.26
C MET A 20 2.73 8.28 3.74
N LEU A 21 3.37 7.33 4.40
CA LEU A 21 3.74 7.43 5.82
C LEU A 21 4.78 8.54 6.06
N LEU A 22 5.80 8.67 5.21
CA LEU A 22 6.77 9.78 5.28
C LEU A 22 6.08 11.13 5.07
N SER A 23 5.12 11.20 4.14
CA SER A 23 4.33 12.41 3.88
C SER A 23 3.40 12.75 5.06
N LEU A 24 2.77 11.75 5.70
CA LEU A 24 1.99 11.93 6.94
C LEU A 24 2.85 12.48 8.08
N ALA A 25 4.06 11.96 8.20
CA ALA A 25 5.04 12.42 9.18
C ALA A 25 5.63 13.81 8.85
N LYS A 26 5.31 14.37 7.67
CA LYS A 26 5.87 15.63 7.14
C LYS A 26 7.39 15.63 7.10
N VAL A 27 7.96 14.51 6.71
CA VAL A 27 9.40 14.28 6.62
C VAL A 27 9.83 14.35 5.16
N ASP A 28 10.87 15.14 4.90
CA ASP A 28 11.49 15.19 3.58
C ASP A 28 12.22 13.87 3.28
N PHE A 29 12.00 13.34 2.09
CA PHE A 29 12.65 12.13 1.61
C PHE A 29 13.00 12.25 0.12
N ALA A 30 14.02 11.54 -0.30
CA ALA A 30 14.31 11.34 -1.72
C ALA A 30 13.43 10.21 -2.27
N ASP A 31 12.65 10.50 -3.31
CA ASP A 31 11.89 9.50 -4.07
C ASP A 31 12.70 9.13 -5.32
N ASP A 32 13.62 8.18 -5.16
CA ASP A 32 14.59 7.76 -6.19
C ASP A 32 13.96 6.65 -7.04
N ARG A 33 13.42 7.05 -8.19
CA ARG A 33 12.72 6.17 -9.13
C ARG A 33 13.64 5.74 -10.26
N PHE A 34 13.48 4.51 -10.73
CA PHE A 34 14.25 3.95 -11.83
C PHE A 34 13.35 3.21 -12.85
N THR A 35 13.85 3.14 -14.09
CA THR A 35 13.23 2.38 -15.19
C THR A 35 13.59 0.89 -15.11
N ASN A 36 12.96 0.06 -15.96
CA ASN A 36 13.31 -1.36 -16.07
C ASN A 36 14.74 -1.55 -16.59
N GLU A 37 15.20 -0.69 -17.49
CA GLU A 37 16.56 -0.72 -18.03
C GLU A 37 17.62 -0.38 -16.99
N GLU A 38 17.33 0.61 -16.15
CA GLU A 38 18.20 0.97 -15.01
C GLU A 38 18.19 -0.14 -13.95
N TRP A 39 17.01 -0.71 -13.65
CA TRP A 39 16.88 -1.84 -12.73
C TRP A 39 17.77 -3.02 -13.14
N ALA A 40 17.79 -3.39 -14.43
CA ALA A 40 18.61 -4.48 -14.93
C ALA A 40 20.12 -4.29 -14.61
N LYS A 41 20.57 -3.04 -14.50
CA LYS A 41 21.97 -2.68 -14.22
C LYS A 41 22.30 -2.65 -12.72
N ILE A 42 21.31 -2.31 -11.86
CA ILE A 42 21.55 -2.05 -10.43
C ILE A 42 21.05 -3.16 -9.50
N LYS A 43 20.18 -4.07 -9.93
CA LYS A 43 19.54 -5.11 -9.09
C LYS A 43 20.54 -6.03 -8.36
N ASP A 44 21.74 -6.20 -8.90
CA ASP A 44 22.77 -7.06 -8.36
C ASP A 44 23.72 -6.35 -7.38
N ASP A 45 23.56 -5.05 -7.16
CA ASP A 45 24.24 -4.33 -6.10
C ASP A 45 23.66 -4.72 -4.74
N LYS A 46 24.33 -5.63 -4.05
CA LYS A 46 23.89 -6.18 -2.76
C LYS A 46 23.93 -5.16 -1.61
N LYS A 47 24.62 -4.03 -1.76
CA LYS A 47 24.57 -2.93 -0.78
C LYS A 47 23.26 -2.15 -0.88
N LEU A 48 22.80 -1.92 -2.12
CA LEU A 48 21.53 -1.23 -2.38
C LEU A 48 20.34 -2.20 -2.29
N PHE A 49 20.45 -3.39 -2.90
CA PHE A 49 19.37 -4.38 -2.98
C PHE A 49 19.83 -5.73 -2.43
N PRO A 50 19.87 -5.89 -1.09
CA PRO A 50 20.41 -7.10 -0.45
C PRO A 50 19.79 -8.41 -0.95
N LEU A 51 18.52 -8.35 -1.35
CA LEU A 51 17.75 -9.50 -1.86
C LEU A 51 17.60 -9.50 -3.39
N GLY A 52 18.20 -8.53 -4.11
CA GLY A 52 17.96 -8.34 -5.54
C GLY A 52 16.52 -8.00 -5.85
N GLN A 53 15.82 -7.31 -4.94
CA GLN A 53 14.41 -6.96 -5.04
C GLN A 53 14.19 -5.48 -4.67
N ALA A 54 13.15 -4.88 -5.25
CA ALA A 54 12.67 -3.55 -4.93
C ALA A 54 11.19 -3.62 -4.45
N PRO A 55 10.74 -2.67 -3.63
CA PRO A 55 11.45 -1.47 -3.16
C PRO A 55 12.46 -1.73 -2.06
N VAL A 56 13.31 -0.71 -1.81
CA VAL A 56 14.12 -0.59 -0.61
C VAL A 56 14.00 0.82 -0.02
N LEU A 57 14.11 0.93 1.30
CA LEU A 57 14.24 2.19 2.02
C LEU A 57 15.67 2.32 2.53
N ILE A 58 16.33 3.42 2.21
CA ILE A 58 17.65 3.74 2.77
C ILE A 58 17.44 4.76 3.88
N VAL A 59 17.94 4.45 5.08
CA VAL A 59 17.86 5.29 6.27
C VAL A 59 19.27 5.47 6.82
N ASP A 60 19.74 6.70 6.87
CA ASP A 60 21.10 7.02 7.35
C ASP A 60 22.18 6.12 6.70
N GLY A 61 22.03 5.86 5.40
CA GLY A 61 22.94 5.02 4.61
C GLY A 61 22.78 3.50 4.78
N LYS A 62 21.81 3.04 5.59
CA LYS A 62 21.49 1.62 5.78
C LYS A 62 20.23 1.23 5.00
N THR A 63 20.27 0.12 4.31
CA THR A 63 19.15 -0.37 3.49
C THR A 63 18.23 -1.28 4.28
N ILE A 64 16.93 -1.01 4.20
CA ILE A 64 15.84 -1.84 4.70
C ILE A 64 15.08 -2.40 3.48
N PRO A 65 15.20 -3.70 3.19
CA PRO A 65 14.40 -4.37 2.16
C PRO A 65 13.00 -4.73 2.69
N HIS A 66 12.13 -5.23 1.77
CA HIS A 66 10.74 -5.59 2.02
C HIS A 66 9.82 -4.41 2.31
N SER A 67 8.89 -4.13 1.41
CA SER A 67 7.97 -2.99 1.47
C SER A 67 7.19 -2.89 2.79
N ARG A 68 6.76 -4.01 3.36
CA ARG A 68 6.06 -4.03 4.66
C ARG A 68 7.00 -3.67 5.82
N ALA A 69 8.27 -4.11 5.79
CA ALA A 69 9.26 -3.73 6.78
C ALA A 69 9.60 -2.24 6.69
N MET A 70 9.75 -1.72 5.47
CA MET A 70 9.96 -0.29 5.22
C MET A 70 8.83 0.57 5.80
N ALA A 71 7.58 0.24 5.45
CA ALA A 71 6.40 0.94 5.93
C ALA A 71 6.28 0.86 7.46
N ARG A 72 6.48 -0.33 8.05
CA ARG A 72 6.45 -0.53 9.50
C ARG A 72 7.55 0.26 10.22
N PHE A 73 8.76 0.31 9.67
CA PHE A 73 9.85 1.12 10.23
C PHE A 73 9.46 2.58 10.32
N VAL A 74 8.96 3.18 9.22
CA VAL A 74 8.51 4.58 9.20
C VAL A 74 7.35 4.80 10.17
N ALA A 75 6.37 3.88 10.19
CA ALA A 75 5.22 4.00 11.07
C ALA A 75 5.59 3.94 12.57
N LEU A 76 6.57 3.12 12.94
CA LEU A 76 7.10 3.06 14.31
C LEU A 76 7.87 4.31 14.69
N GLU A 77 8.70 4.82 13.77
CA GLU A 77 9.52 6.02 13.99
C GLU A 77 8.68 7.28 14.24
N TYR A 78 7.46 7.34 13.69
CA TYR A 78 6.59 8.53 13.73
C TYR A 78 5.22 8.27 14.37
N ASP A 79 5.10 7.28 15.24
CA ASP A 79 3.89 6.97 16.02
C ASP A 79 2.62 6.73 15.16
N LEU A 80 2.79 6.17 13.95
CA LEU A 80 1.70 5.84 13.02
C LEU A 80 1.24 4.38 13.08
N CYS A 81 1.58 3.64 14.16
CA CYS A 81 1.17 2.26 14.41
C CYS A 81 0.04 2.11 15.43
N GLY A 82 -0.63 3.22 15.82
CA GLY A 82 -1.54 3.24 16.96
C GLY A 82 -0.83 3.55 18.28
N LYS A 83 -1.58 4.05 19.26
CA LYS A 83 -1.06 4.58 20.55
C LYS A 83 -0.92 3.50 21.61
N THR A 84 -1.88 2.58 21.68
CA THR A 84 -1.92 1.50 22.67
C THR A 84 -1.48 0.16 22.06
N ASN A 85 -1.14 -0.82 22.89
CA ASN A 85 -0.84 -2.17 22.39
C ASN A 85 -2.04 -2.82 21.69
N ALA A 86 -3.27 -2.51 22.13
CA ALA A 86 -4.48 -2.98 21.45
C ALA A 86 -4.61 -2.37 20.05
N GLU A 87 -4.42 -1.05 19.90
CA GLU A 87 -4.43 -0.39 18.60
C GLU A 87 -3.33 -0.94 17.68
N LYS A 88 -2.12 -1.17 18.18
CA LYS A 88 -1.02 -1.79 17.42
C LYS A 88 -1.39 -3.19 16.93
N ALA A 89 -2.02 -3.99 17.79
CA ALA A 89 -2.52 -5.31 17.38
C ALA A 89 -3.62 -5.20 16.31
N HIS A 90 -4.53 -4.22 16.42
CA HIS A 90 -5.55 -3.99 15.40
C HIS A 90 -4.95 -3.53 14.06
N VAL A 91 -3.90 -2.69 14.09
CA VAL A 91 -3.13 -2.37 12.86
C VAL A 91 -2.61 -3.66 12.23
N ASP A 92 -1.99 -4.56 12.98
CA ASP A 92 -1.49 -5.83 12.47
C ASP A 92 -2.62 -6.73 11.93
N VAL A 93 -3.78 -6.78 12.58
CA VAL A 93 -4.98 -7.51 12.09
C VAL A 93 -5.39 -7.01 10.69
N VAL A 94 -5.43 -5.68 10.49
CA VAL A 94 -5.75 -5.10 9.18
C VAL A 94 -4.69 -5.48 8.13
N LEU A 95 -3.41 -5.43 8.48
CA LEU A 95 -2.32 -5.80 7.58
C LEU A 95 -2.37 -7.28 7.18
N GLU A 96 -2.60 -8.17 8.14
CA GLU A 96 -2.67 -9.61 7.85
C GLU A 96 -3.91 -9.96 7.02
N THR A 97 -5.06 -9.32 7.30
CA THR A 97 -6.26 -9.45 6.46
C THR A 97 -5.98 -9.00 5.02
N GLY A 98 -5.29 -7.87 4.83
CA GLY A 98 -4.84 -7.40 3.52
C GLY A 98 -3.86 -8.38 2.85
N SER A 99 -2.97 -9.03 3.63
CA SER A 99 -2.05 -10.04 3.14
C SER A 99 -2.77 -11.26 2.54
N GLU A 100 -3.82 -11.73 3.19
CA GLU A 100 -4.65 -12.83 2.67
C GLU A 100 -5.30 -12.49 1.32
N ILE A 101 -5.71 -11.23 1.13
CA ILE A 101 -6.25 -10.77 -0.15
C ILE A 101 -5.13 -10.69 -1.21
N GLU A 102 -3.99 -10.08 -0.88
CA GLU A 102 -2.85 -9.94 -1.81
C GLU A 102 -2.35 -11.30 -2.33
N GLN A 103 -2.34 -12.34 -1.51
CA GLN A 103 -1.95 -13.70 -1.94
C GLN A 103 -2.84 -14.24 -3.07
N LYS A 104 -4.09 -13.82 -3.12
CA LYS A 104 -5.06 -14.24 -4.15
C LYS A 104 -4.97 -13.43 -5.45
N LEU A 105 -4.18 -12.33 -5.47
CA LEU A 105 -4.03 -11.48 -6.66
C LEU A 105 -3.10 -12.06 -7.73
N ARG A 106 -2.21 -12.96 -7.36
CA ARG A 106 -1.19 -13.45 -8.30
C ARG A 106 -1.76 -13.95 -9.62
N PRO A 107 -2.84 -14.77 -9.67
CA PRO A 107 -3.41 -15.24 -10.93
C PRO A 107 -3.86 -14.09 -11.84
N ILE A 108 -4.40 -13.01 -11.28
CA ILE A 108 -4.86 -11.84 -12.06
C ILE A 108 -3.69 -11.15 -12.78
N PHE A 109 -2.52 -11.08 -12.13
CA PHE A 109 -1.36 -10.38 -12.69
C PHE A 109 -0.53 -11.24 -13.65
N THR A 110 -0.58 -12.56 -13.51
CA THR A 110 0.26 -13.49 -14.28
C THR A 110 -0.46 -14.13 -15.46
N GLU A 111 -1.80 -14.17 -15.45
CA GLU A 111 -2.58 -14.77 -16.54
C GLU A 111 -2.54 -13.89 -17.78
N GLN A 112 -2.19 -14.51 -18.91
CA GLN A 112 -2.08 -13.85 -20.22
C GLN A 112 -3.27 -14.14 -21.13
N ASP A 113 -3.97 -15.25 -20.90
CA ASP A 113 -5.16 -15.63 -21.65
C ASP A 113 -6.35 -14.77 -21.19
N PRO A 114 -7.01 -14.01 -22.08
CA PRO A 114 -8.09 -13.11 -21.70
C PRO A 114 -9.30 -13.82 -21.05
N GLU A 115 -9.68 -15.01 -21.53
CA GLU A 115 -10.81 -15.75 -20.99
C GLU A 115 -10.51 -16.27 -19.59
N LYS A 116 -9.33 -16.87 -19.40
CA LYS A 116 -8.86 -17.31 -18.07
C LYS A 116 -8.65 -16.16 -17.10
N LYS A 117 -8.26 -14.97 -17.60
CA LYS A 117 -8.15 -13.78 -16.78
C LYS A 117 -9.51 -13.34 -16.23
N VAL A 118 -10.57 -13.40 -17.04
CA VAL A 118 -11.95 -13.13 -16.56
C VAL A 118 -12.35 -14.11 -15.45
N GLU A 119 -12.06 -15.41 -15.63
CA GLU A 119 -12.31 -16.41 -14.61
C GLU A 119 -11.49 -16.16 -13.33
N ALA A 120 -10.21 -15.79 -13.46
CA ALA A 120 -9.35 -15.46 -12.33
C ALA A 120 -9.87 -14.24 -11.55
N VAL A 121 -10.36 -13.21 -12.24
CA VAL A 121 -10.98 -12.03 -11.61
C VAL A 121 -12.26 -12.43 -10.86
N LYS A 122 -13.11 -13.28 -11.45
CA LYS A 122 -14.31 -13.77 -10.78
C LYS A 122 -13.97 -14.56 -9.52
N ALA A 123 -13.08 -15.53 -9.63
CA ALA A 123 -12.62 -16.35 -8.51
C ALA A 123 -11.97 -15.50 -7.40
N PHE A 124 -11.21 -14.45 -7.78
CA PHE A 124 -10.66 -13.51 -6.83
C PHE A 124 -11.74 -12.77 -6.06
N LYS A 125 -12.72 -12.16 -6.75
CA LYS A 125 -13.84 -11.44 -6.10
C LYS A 125 -14.60 -12.35 -5.12
N GLU A 126 -14.92 -13.56 -5.52
CA GLU A 126 -15.60 -14.55 -4.66
C GLU A 126 -14.71 -14.95 -3.47
N GLY A 127 -13.43 -15.16 -3.71
CA GLY A 127 -12.48 -15.63 -2.71
C GLY A 127 -12.13 -14.62 -1.61
N ILE A 128 -12.42 -13.33 -1.79
CA ILE A 128 -12.06 -12.27 -0.83
C ILE A 128 -13.28 -11.70 -0.07
N VAL A 129 -14.49 -12.17 -0.35
CA VAL A 129 -15.72 -11.63 0.25
C VAL A 129 -15.65 -11.56 1.78
N ARG A 130 -15.09 -12.58 2.43
CA ARG A 130 -14.95 -12.63 3.88
C ARG A 130 -14.04 -11.51 4.39
N GLN A 131 -12.89 -11.32 3.78
CA GLN A 131 -11.92 -10.30 4.16
C GLN A 131 -12.47 -8.88 3.91
N MET A 132 -13.15 -8.67 2.78
CA MET A 132 -13.75 -7.37 2.46
C MET A 132 -14.87 -7.00 3.44
N LYS A 133 -15.73 -7.96 3.81
CA LYS A 133 -16.74 -7.74 4.86
C LYS A 133 -16.10 -7.41 6.20
N TYR A 134 -15.03 -8.10 6.56
CA TYR A 134 -14.30 -7.83 7.80
C TYR A 134 -13.67 -6.43 7.80
N PHE A 135 -13.13 -5.96 6.69
CA PHE A 135 -12.71 -4.55 6.56
C PHE A 135 -13.86 -3.57 6.78
N VAL A 136 -15.04 -3.84 6.25
CA VAL A 136 -16.24 -3.02 6.52
C VAL A 136 -16.59 -3.00 8.01
N GLU A 137 -16.55 -4.15 8.68
CA GLU A 137 -16.79 -4.26 10.13
C GLU A 137 -15.79 -3.41 10.92
N LEU A 138 -14.49 -3.59 10.68
CA LEU A 138 -13.42 -2.84 11.36
C LEU A 138 -13.56 -1.33 11.15
N LEU A 139 -13.87 -0.88 9.93
CA LEU A 139 -14.11 0.53 9.65
C LEU A 139 -15.31 1.08 10.44
N LYS A 140 -16.43 0.35 10.47
CA LYS A 140 -17.64 0.76 11.21
C LYS A 140 -17.37 0.86 12.70
N GLU A 141 -16.68 -0.12 13.27
CA GLU A 141 -16.30 -0.14 14.68
C GLU A 141 -15.45 1.08 15.07
N ASN A 142 -14.61 1.58 14.15
CA ASN A 142 -13.75 2.75 14.37
C ASN A 142 -14.33 4.06 13.79
N GLY A 143 -15.63 4.14 13.50
CA GLY A 143 -16.31 5.37 13.05
C GLY A 143 -16.21 5.68 11.55
N GLY A 144 -15.76 4.74 10.73
CA GLY A 144 -15.87 4.77 9.26
C GLY A 144 -14.80 5.55 8.50
N LYS A 145 -13.91 6.29 9.17
CA LYS A 145 -12.91 7.15 8.52
C LYS A 145 -11.53 6.49 8.40
N TYR A 146 -11.10 5.78 9.42
CA TYR A 146 -9.81 5.12 9.52
C TYR A 146 -10.01 3.74 10.15
N PHE A 147 -9.08 2.81 9.88
CA PHE A 147 -9.17 1.46 10.46
C PHE A 147 -8.86 1.42 11.95
N VAL A 148 -7.96 2.31 12.42
CA VAL A 148 -7.52 2.32 13.83
C VAL A 148 -7.30 3.75 14.29
N GLY A 149 -7.80 4.09 15.48
CA GLY A 149 -7.58 5.40 16.11
C GLY A 149 -8.32 6.55 15.42
N GLN A 150 -7.85 7.78 15.62
CA GLN A 150 -8.51 9.01 15.17
C GLN A 150 -7.87 9.64 13.94
N GLY A 151 -6.86 9.02 13.37
CA GLY A 151 -6.14 9.50 12.20
C GLY A 151 -5.52 8.36 11.39
N PRO A 152 -4.94 8.68 10.22
CA PRO A 152 -4.34 7.65 9.38
C PRO A 152 -3.17 6.95 10.07
N THR A 153 -3.13 5.64 9.93
CA THR A 153 -2.08 4.76 10.46
C THR A 153 -1.44 3.94 9.34
N LEU A 154 -0.50 3.08 9.70
CA LEU A 154 0.06 2.06 8.82
C LEU A 154 -1.03 1.18 8.18
N ALA A 155 -2.09 0.85 8.95
CA ALA A 155 -3.22 0.08 8.44
C ALA A 155 -3.87 0.78 7.25
N ASP A 156 -4.12 2.09 7.38
CA ASP A 156 -4.74 2.89 6.32
C ASP A 156 -3.83 3.05 5.10
N ALA A 157 -2.54 3.35 5.31
CA ALA A 157 -1.59 3.50 4.21
C ALA A 157 -1.48 2.22 3.36
N MET A 158 -1.45 1.04 4.00
CA MET A 158 -1.39 -0.24 3.31
C MET A 158 -2.70 -0.58 2.60
N THR A 159 -3.83 -0.46 3.31
CA THR A 159 -5.14 -0.85 2.76
C THR A 159 -5.60 0.11 1.67
N PHE A 160 -5.42 1.43 1.86
CA PHE A 160 -5.75 2.40 0.84
C PHE A 160 -4.96 2.15 -0.45
N ASN A 161 -3.62 1.98 -0.36
CA ASN A 161 -2.80 1.71 -1.54
C ASN A 161 -3.27 0.45 -2.30
N PHE A 162 -3.58 -0.59 -1.57
CA PHE A 162 -4.11 -1.83 -2.14
C PHE A 162 -5.44 -1.59 -2.89
N LEU A 163 -6.41 -0.92 -2.24
CA LEU A 163 -7.71 -0.61 -2.86
C LEU A 163 -7.55 0.38 -4.02
N ASP A 164 -6.68 1.39 -3.89
CA ASP A 164 -6.41 2.38 -4.93
C ASP A 164 -5.87 1.72 -6.22
N ILE A 165 -4.90 0.81 -6.09
CA ILE A 165 -4.35 0.07 -7.25
C ILE A 165 -5.41 -0.81 -7.91
N LEU A 166 -6.29 -1.45 -7.14
CA LEU A 166 -7.32 -2.35 -7.67
C LEU A 166 -8.58 -1.63 -8.18
N THR A 167 -8.71 -0.34 -7.91
CA THR A 167 -9.84 0.47 -8.39
C THR A 167 -9.44 1.49 -9.44
N THR A 168 -8.13 1.68 -9.67
CA THR A 168 -7.58 2.64 -10.64
C THR A 168 -6.44 2.02 -11.45
N GLY A 169 -6.11 2.63 -12.60
CA GLY A 169 -4.96 2.23 -13.41
C GLY A 169 -5.08 0.86 -14.09
N LYS A 170 -3.95 0.32 -14.52
CA LYS A 170 -3.89 -0.90 -15.35
C LYS A 170 -4.28 -2.20 -14.63
N TYR A 171 -4.29 -2.20 -13.30
CA TYR A 171 -4.64 -3.38 -12.48
C TYR A 171 -6.06 -3.31 -11.95
N LYS A 172 -6.86 -2.39 -12.46
CA LYS A 172 -8.24 -2.19 -12.06
C LYS A 172 -9.06 -3.49 -12.20
N VAL A 173 -9.81 -3.79 -11.15
CA VAL A 173 -10.81 -4.85 -11.08
C VAL A 173 -12.18 -4.18 -11.03
N ASP A 174 -12.86 -4.14 -12.19
CA ASP A 174 -14.14 -3.44 -12.33
C ASP A 174 -15.19 -3.99 -11.35
N GLY A 175 -15.89 -3.07 -10.69
CA GLY A 175 -16.93 -3.40 -9.72
C GLY A 175 -16.42 -4.10 -8.47
N LEU A 176 -15.13 -4.01 -8.13
CA LEU A 176 -14.56 -4.61 -6.91
C LEU A 176 -15.24 -4.11 -5.64
N LEU A 177 -15.48 -2.82 -5.56
CA LEU A 177 -16.07 -2.17 -4.38
C LEU A 177 -17.58 -1.98 -4.47
N ASP A 178 -18.25 -2.36 -5.57
CA ASP A 178 -19.71 -2.18 -5.70
C ASP A 178 -20.52 -2.78 -4.56
N PRO A 179 -20.15 -3.98 -4.03
CA PRO A 179 -20.84 -4.56 -2.87
C PRO A 179 -20.49 -3.91 -1.51
N TYR A 180 -19.55 -2.96 -1.48
CA TYR A 180 -18.95 -2.41 -0.24
C TYR A 180 -18.95 -0.88 -0.25
N PRO A 181 -20.13 -0.21 -0.11
CA PRO A 181 -20.21 1.24 -0.15
C PRO A 181 -19.40 1.93 0.95
N GLU A 182 -19.18 1.28 2.09
CA GLU A 182 -18.35 1.81 3.16
C GLU A 182 -16.86 1.88 2.75
N LEU A 183 -16.37 0.91 1.98
CA LEU A 183 -15.01 0.93 1.45
C LEU A 183 -14.87 1.93 0.30
N GLN A 184 -15.91 2.16 -0.51
CA GLN A 184 -15.94 3.24 -1.50
C GLN A 184 -15.80 4.60 -0.81
N GLU A 185 -16.59 4.84 0.23
CA GLU A 185 -16.54 6.08 1.01
C GLU A 185 -15.20 6.25 1.73
N TYR A 186 -14.64 5.18 2.30
CA TYR A 186 -13.30 5.19 2.90
C TYR A 186 -12.23 5.62 1.88
N VAL A 187 -12.22 5.04 0.68
CA VAL A 187 -11.25 5.39 -0.38
C VAL A 187 -11.42 6.85 -0.80
N ARG A 188 -12.66 7.33 -0.96
CA ARG A 188 -12.97 8.73 -1.27
C ARG A 188 -12.45 9.65 -0.17
N HIS A 189 -12.86 9.39 1.09
CA HIS A 189 -12.43 10.17 2.24
C HIS A 189 -10.91 10.23 2.38
N PHE A 190 -10.25 9.08 2.29
CA PHE A 190 -8.80 9.01 2.44
C PHE A 190 -8.07 9.81 1.36
N ARG A 191 -8.56 9.81 0.13
CA ARG A 191 -7.97 10.58 -0.98
C ARG A 191 -8.24 12.09 -0.87
N GLU A 192 -9.45 12.48 -0.49
CA GLU A 192 -9.94 13.86 -0.65
C GLU A 192 -9.92 14.68 0.64
N GLU A 193 -10.00 14.03 1.78
CA GLU A 193 -10.21 14.67 3.08
C GLU A 193 -9.12 14.34 4.12
N SER A 194 -8.30 13.30 3.90
CA SER A 194 -7.22 12.97 4.81
C SER A 194 -6.07 14.00 4.76
N PRO A 195 -5.16 14.00 5.75
CA PRO A 195 -3.95 14.82 5.70
C PRO A 195 -3.05 14.60 4.48
N LEU A 196 -3.27 13.51 3.73
CA LEU A 196 -2.56 13.19 2.49
C LEU A 196 -3.14 13.81 1.22
N LYS A 197 -4.23 14.58 1.29
CA LYS A 197 -4.86 15.21 0.11
C LYS A 197 -3.84 15.94 -0.79
N SER A 198 -2.98 16.76 -0.19
CA SER A 198 -1.94 17.48 -0.94
C SER A 198 -0.91 16.56 -1.57
N TYR A 199 -0.53 15.48 -0.87
CA TYR A 199 0.36 14.45 -1.40
C TYR A 199 -0.25 13.78 -2.64
N PHE A 200 -1.51 13.36 -2.60
CA PHE A 200 -2.19 12.74 -3.73
C PHE A 200 -2.34 13.67 -4.94
N ALA A 201 -2.48 14.98 -4.69
CA ALA A 201 -2.55 15.99 -5.75
C ALA A 201 -1.20 16.23 -6.43
N SER A 202 -0.07 16.07 -5.71
CA SER A 202 1.28 16.40 -6.18
C SER A 202 2.13 15.19 -6.56
N ARG A 203 1.76 13.97 -6.13
CA ARG A 203 2.54 12.77 -6.47
C ARG A 203 2.57 12.53 -7.98
N PRO A 204 3.64 11.94 -8.53
CA PRO A 204 3.68 11.53 -9.94
C PRO A 204 2.48 10.66 -10.30
N GLN A 205 1.83 10.97 -11.43
CA GLN A 205 0.73 10.17 -11.94
C GLN A 205 1.31 8.96 -12.69
N THR A 206 1.01 7.78 -12.21
CA THR A 206 1.49 6.50 -12.77
C THR A 206 0.34 5.52 -12.91
N ASP A 207 0.44 4.59 -13.87
CA ASP A 207 -0.60 3.59 -14.15
C ASP A 207 -0.65 2.44 -13.13
N SER A 208 0.29 2.42 -12.17
CA SER A 208 0.39 1.33 -11.19
C SER A 208 1.03 1.78 -9.88
#